data_9738978424dba0d84097abef4f14a0eb
#
_entry.id   9738978424dba0d84097abef4f14a0eb
#
_cell.length_a   1.000
_cell.length_b   1.000
_cell.length_c   1.000
_cell.angle_alpha   90.00
_cell.angle_beta   90.00
_cell.angle_gamma   90.00
#
_symmetry.space_group_name_H-M   'P 1'
#
loop_
_entity.id
_entity.type
_entity.pdbx_description
1 polymer ?
#
loop_
_entity_poly.entity_id
_entity_poly.type
_entity_poly.pdbx_seq_one_letter_code
_entity_poly.pdbx_strand_id
1 'polypeptide(L)'
;MNLRVFVIATALAGSMPAHAAFHNFRIEQVFSNADGSVQYVVMREVFGTNGEHFWTGHTLRSTNAGGQNKSFSFQANLPSSNTANRSVLIATPGFASLGLGVAVDYTIPARFIPTEGGTLDYAEGTDRMTLPPLPNDGVTAINRNGAPVTATPRNFANATGALAATPVTSVEFYNQSLDHYFISALAADIDALDTGRLAGWTRTGLSFKVFPSEASGGASVTPVCRIIIPPPHGDSHFFGRSPQECNETLAKFPFMTQETPSAFFITLPNAGVCPAGTTPVYRVFSNRIDANHRYTIDRNVRDQMAARGWTIEGDGPDAVVMCATTAAAPTSSAVSSSSQNPPTMPGYGDDMPR
;
A
#
# COMPACT_ATOMS: atom_id res chain seq x y z
N MET A 1 83.88 -26.15 -38.52
CA MET A 1 82.49 -26.13 -38.98
C MET A 1 81.65 -26.13 -37.75
N ASN A 2 81.22 -24.89 -37.31
CA ASN A 2 80.51 -24.66 -36.06
C ASN A 2 79.00 -24.63 -36.30
N LEU A 3 78.26 -25.61 -35.79
CA LEU A 3 76.81 -25.74 -35.89
C LEU A 3 76.18 -24.90 -34.75
N ARG A 4 75.53 -23.79 -35.09
CA ARG A 4 74.76 -22.99 -34.14
C ARG A 4 73.30 -23.58 -34.07
N VAL A 5 72.94 -24.11 -32.94
CA VAL A 5 71.58 -24.53 -32.60
C VAL A 5 70.78 -23.31 -32.20
N PHE A 6 69.73 -22.96 -32.99
CA PHE A 6 68.75 -21.95 -32.61
C PHE A 6 67.65 -22.62 -31.78
N VAL A 7 67.52 -22.23 -30.53
CA VAL A 7 66.39 -22.60 -29.66
C VAL A 7 65.32 -21.59 -29.88
N ILE A 8 64.18 -21.98 -30.51
CA ILE A 8 62.97 -21.18 -30.61
C ILE A 8 62.16 -21.40 -29.33
N ALA A 9 62.13 -20.40 -28.44
CA ALA A 9 61.26 -20.40 -27.30
C ALA A 9 59.82 -19.98 -27.73
N THR A 10 58.90 -20.91 -27.80
CA THR A 10 57.47 -20.67 -28.05
C THR A 10 56.88 -20.16 -26.73
N ALA A 11 56.56 -18.85 -26.65
CA ALA A 11 55.78 -18.29 -25.55
C ALA A 11 54.34 -18.72 -25.72
N LEU A 12 53.83 -19.64 -24.89
CA LEU A 12 52.42 -19.86 -24.71
C LEU A 12 51.84 -18.64 -23.99
N ALA A 13 51.20 -17.75 -24.73
CA ALA A 13 50.32 -16.76 -24.18
C ALA A 13 49.08 -17.48 -23.63
N GLY A 14 49.08 -17.83 -22.35
CA GLY A 14 47.88 -18.28 -21.64
C GLY A 14 46.86 -17.14 -21.65
N SER A 15 45.76 -17.29 -22.39
CA SER A 15 44.58 -16.44 -22.25
C SER A 15 44.07 -16.65 -20.84
N MET A 16 44.38 -15.72 -19.93
CA MET A 16 43.63 -15.62 -18.66
C MET A 16 42.19 -15.34 -19.03
N PRO A 17 41.22 -16.14 -18.53
CA PRO A 17 39.83 -15.76 -18.65
C PRO A 17 39.71 -14.38 -18.01
N ALA A 18 39.35 -13.38 -18.80
CA ALA A 18 38.87 -12.11 -18.28
C ALA A 18 37.60 -12.44 -17.48
N HIS A 19 37.72 -12.54 -16.16
CA HIS A 19 36.56 -12.49 -15.30
C HIS A 19 35.94 -11.15 -15.57
N ALA A 20 34.84 -11.13 -16.33
CA ALA A 20 34.03 -9.94 -16.50
C ALA A 20 33.65 -9.49 -15.10
N ALA A 21 34.04 -8.27 -14.77
CA ALA A 21 33.87 -7.72 -13.45
C ALA A 21 32.36 -7.48 -13.22
N PHE A 22 31.79 -8.20 -12.31
CA PHE A 22 30.40 -8.16 -11.86
C PHE A 22 30.25 -7.11 -10.75
N HIS A 23 30.63 -5.83 -11.01
CA HIS A 23 30.81 -4.89 -9.89
C HIS A 23 30.09 -3.56 -10.04
N ASN A 24 29.38 -3.33 -11.15
CA ASN A 24 28.91 -2.00 -11.50
C ASN A 24 27.44 -1.72 -11.18
N PHE A 25 26.71 -2.74 -10.71
CA PHE A 25 25.35 -2.53 -10.24
C PHE A 25 25.32 -2.05 -8.79
N ARG A 26 24.45 -1.09 -8.52
CA ARG A 26 24.18 -0.52 -7.19
C ARG A 26 22.72 -0.58 -6.88
N ILE A 27 22.38 -0.74 -5.60
CA ILE A 27 21.02 -0.62 -5.10
C ILE A 27 20.59 0.85 -5.29
N GLU A 28 19.61 1.08 -6.16
CA GLU A 28 19.11 2.42 -6.50
C GLU A 28 17.86 2.76 -5.69
N GLN A 29 16.92 1.81 -5.59
CA GLN A 29 15.63 2.02 -4.92
C GLN A 29 15.16 0.76 -4.22
N VAL A 30 14.56 0.92 -3.04
CA VAL A 30 14.00 -0.17 -2.24
C VAL A 30 12.57 0.18 -1.83
N PHE A 31 11.66 -0.76 -1.98
CA PHE A 31 10.25 -0.60 -1.64
C PHE A 31 9.72 -1.79 -0.84
N SER A 32 8.82 -1.51 0.09
CA SER A 32 7.98 -2.50 0.76
C SER A 32 6.61 -1.90 1.07
N ASN A 33 5.53 -2.69 0.90
CA ASN A 33 4.28 -2.36 1.58
C ASN A 33 4.35 -2.76 3.06
N ALA A 34 3.32 -2.40 3.82
CA ALA A 34 3.30 -2.55 5.28
C ALA A 34 3.54 -3.99 5.77
N ASP A 35 3.00 -5.01 5.09
CA ASP A 35 3.10 -6.42 5.51
C ASP A 35 4.25 -7.18 4.84
N GLY A 36 5.01 -6.52 3.95
CA GLY A 36 6.14 -7.12 3.22
C GLY A 36 5.74 -8.12 2.13
N SER A 37 4.48 -8.22 1.77
CA SER A 37 4.00 -9.09 0.68
C SER A 37 4.39 -8.56 -0.69
N VAL A 38 4.41 -7.22 -0.83
CA VAL A 38 4.80 -6.50 -2.04
C VAL A 38 6.11 -5.77 -1.76
N GLN A 39 7.21 -6.30 -2.30
CA GLN A 39 8.54 -5.70 -2.12
C GLN A 39 9.30 -5.70 -3.44
N TYR A 40 10.19 -4.72 -3.62
CA TYR A 40 11.17 -4.75 -4.70
C TYR A 40 12.47 -4.01 -4.35
N VAL A 41 13.51 -4.39 -5.07
CA VAL A 41 14.80 -3.69 -5.18
C VAL A 41 15.03 -3.37 -6.66
N VAL A 42 15.32 -2.12 -6.98
CA VAL A 42 15.87 -1.74 -8.28
C VAL A 42 17.38 -1.62 -8.13
N MET A 43 18.10 -2.43 -8.91
CA MET A 43 19.54 -2.29 -9.09
C MET A 43 19.79 -1.45 -10.35
N ARG A 44 20.86 -0.64 -10.34
CA ARG A 44 21.26 0.20 -11.47
C ARG A 44 22.73 0.01 -11.80
N GLU A 45 23.05 -0.24 -13.08
CA GLU A 45 24.40 -0.12 -13.57
C GLU A 45 24.77 1.38 -13.68
N VAL A 46 25.82 1.82 -12.98
CA VAL A 46 26.06 3.25 -12.74
C VAL A 46 27.30 3.81 -13.45
N PHE A 47 28.07 2.99 -14.15
CA PHE A 47 29.30 3.40 -14.84
C PHE A 47 29.16 3.47 -16.36
N GLY A 48 28.01 3.09 -16.91
CA GLY A 48 27.77 3.09 -18.35
C GLY A 48 28.53 1.98 -19.08
N THR A 49 28.82 0.85 -18.42
CA THR A 49 29.63 -0.24 -18.97
C THR A 49 28.76 -1.45 -19.34
N ASN A 50 29.19 -2.16 -20.38
CA ASN A 50 28.61 -3.43 -20.79
C ASN A 50 29.40 -4.61 -20.18
N GLY A 51 28.81 -5.83 -20.21
CA GLY A 51 29.47 -7.05 -19.77
C GLY A 51 29.13 -7.49 -18.34
N GLU A 52 28.40 -6.70 -17.57
CA GLU A 52 28.03 -6.92 -16.16
C GLU A 52 26.84 -7.90 -15.99
N HIS A 53 26.75 -8.94 -16.83
CA HIS A 53 25.57 -9.81 -16.90
C HIS A 53 25.72 -11.16 -16.17
N PHE A 54 26.89 -11.48 -15.60
CA PHE A 54 27.16 -12.75 -14.94
C PHE A 54 26.65 -12.76 -13.48
N TRP A 55 25.34 -12.87 -13.29
CA TRP A 55 24.70 -12.82 -11.96
C TRP A 55 24.58 -14.19 -11.27
N THR A 56 24.69 -15.29 -12.03
CA THR A 56 24.57 -16.64 -11.50
C THR A 56 25.58 -16.90 -10.38
N GLY A 57 25.07 -17.42 -9.25
CA GLY A 57 25.89 -17.79 -8.10
C GLY A 57 26.14 -16.66 -7.09
N HIS A 58 25.93 -15.41 -7.48
CA HIS A 58 26.00 -14.29 -6.54
C HIS A 58 24.72 -14.19 -5.70
N THR A 59 24.76 -13.39 -4.61
CA THR A 59 23.67 -13.31 -3.66
C THR A 59 23.18 -11.88 -3.44
N LEU A 60 21.90 -11.77 -3.13
CA LEU A 60 21.33 -10.64 -2.41
C LEU A 60 21.05 -11.11 -0.98
N ARG A 61 21.59 -10.42 0.02
CA ARG A 61 21.35 -10.71 1.43
C ARG A 61 20.65 -9.54 2.10
N SER A 62 19.64 -9.83 2.89
CA SER A 62 19.03 -8.87 3.80
C SER A 62 19.34 -9.23 5.25
N THR A 63 19.59 -8.21 6.09
CA THR A 63 19.80 -8.37 7.53
C THR A 63 18.92 -7.36 8.24
N ASN A 64 18.06 -7.81 9.15
CA ASN A 64 17.22 -6.90 9.94
C ASN A 64 18.00 -6.27 11.11
N ALA A 65 17.39 -5.32 11.81
CA ALA A 65 18.00 -4.64 12.95
C ALA A 65 18.41 -5.61 14.09
N GLY A 66 17.75 -6.76 14.20
CA GLY A 66 18.07 -7.84 15.16
C GLY A 66 19.18 -8.78 14.69
N GLY A 67 19.82 -8.54 13.54
CA GLY A 67 20.92 -9.36 13.02
C GLY A 67 20.46 -10.64 12.29
N GLN A 68 19.15 -10.87 12.11
CA GLN A 68 18.65 -12.03 11.36
C GLN A 68 18.84 -11.82 9.86
N ASN A 69 19.35 -12.87 9.20
CA ASN A 69 19.70 -12.84 7.78
C ASN A 69 18.73 -13.65 6.93
N LYS A 70 18.44 -13.14 5.73
CA LYS A 70 17.87 -13.90 4.61
C LYS A 70 18.80 -13.74 3.41
N SER A 71 18.95 -14.81 2.61
CA SER A 71 19.81 -14.80 1.42
C SER A 71 19.02 -15.34 0.23
N PHE A 72 19.20 -14.70 -0.91
CA PHE A 72 18.69 -15.09 -2.21
C PHE A 72 19.87 -15.24 -3.17
N SER A 73 20.04 -16.39 -3.81
CA SER A 73 21.07 -16.62 -4.82
C SER A 73 20.48 -16.47 -6.22
N PHE A 74 21.13 -15.71 -7.08
CA PHE A 74 20.72 -15.55 -8.47
C PHE A 74 20.98 -16.86 -9.24
N GLN A 75 19.94 -17.43 -9.84
CA GLN A 75 19.98 -18.72 -10.52
C GLN A 75 20.28 -18.61 -12.03
N ALA A 76 20.25 -17.41 -12.58
CA ALA A 76 20.50 -17.13 -13.99
C ALA A 76 21.27 -15.84 -14.17
N ASN A 77 21.99 -15.72 -15.28
CA ASN A 77 22.59 -14.47 -15.74
C ASN A 77 21.52 -13.54 -16.30
N LEU A 78 21.84 -12.24 -16.41
CA LEU A 78 20.99 -11.31 -17.15
C LEU A 78 20.93 -11.71 -18.63
N PRO A 79 19.82 -11.42 -19.31
CA PRO A 79 19.56 -11.95 -20.67
C PRO A 79 20.47 -11.35 -21.75
N SER A 80 21.27 -10.34 -21.44
CA SER A 80 22.15 -9.66 -22.41
C SER A 80 23.37 -9.06 -21.71
N SER A 81 24.50 -9.03 -22.43
CA SER A 81 25.70 -8.30 -22.02
C SER A 81 25.59 -6.77 -22.19
N ASN A 82 24.52 -6.27 -22.81
CA ASN A 82 24.25 -4.84 -22.95
C ASN A 82 23.71 -4.28 -21.63
N THR A 83 24.58 -4.14 -20.64
CA THR A 83 24.24 -3.74 -19.27
C THR A 83 24.38 -2.25 -18.99
N ALA A 84 25.02 -1.51 -19.87
CA ALA A 84 25.30 -0.07 -19.69
C ALA A 84 24.04 0.71 -19.36
N ASN A 85 24.02 1.37 -18.19
CA ASN A 85 22.90 2.16 -17.71
C ASN A 85 21.56 1.37 -17.61
N ARG A 86 21.61 0.04 -17.48
CA ARG A 86 20.41 -0.78 -17.28
C ARG A 86 20.03 -0.87 -15.81
N SER A 87 18.74 -1.09 -15.57
CA SER A 87 18.24 -1.45 -14.24
C SER A 87 17.92 -2.94 -14.21
N VAL A 88 17.83 -3.52 -13.01
CA VAL A 88 17.37 -4.89 -12.77
C VAL A 88 16.34 -4.82 -11.66
N LEU A 89 15.18 -5.42 -11.87
CA LEU A 89 14.07 -5.46 -10.93
C LEU A 89 14.04 -6.81 -10.21
N ILE A 90 14.33 -6.78 -8.91
CA ILE A 90 14.23 -7.92 -8.02
C ILE A 90 13.00 -7.72 -7.14
N ALA A 91 11.97 -8.57 -7.23
CA ALA A 91 10.72 -8.34 -6.54
C ALA A 91 10.04 -9.61 -6.03
N THR A 92 9.07 -9.44 -5.15
CA THR A 92 8.26 -10.55 -4.60
C THR A 92 7.16 -10.97 -5.57
N PRO A 93 6.58 -12.20 -5.42
CA PRO A 93 5.39 -12.61 -6.19
C PRO A 93 4.21 -11.65 -6.03
N GLY A 94 4.04 -11.06 -4.83
CA GLY A 94 2.99 -10.06 -4.59
C GLY A 94 3.14 -8.83 -5.47
N PHE A 95 4.39 -8.37 -5.71
CA PHE A 95 4.65 -7.30 -6.67
C PHE A 95 4.26 -7.70 -8.11
N ALA A 96 4.67 -8.89 -8.55
CA ALA A 96 4.34 -9.38 -9.88
C ALA A 96 2.83 -9.46 -10.13
N SER A 97 2.05 -9.78 -9.09
CA SER A 97 0.58 -9.87 -9.15
C SER A 97 -0.13 -8.51 -9.30
N LEU A 98 0.57 -7.37 -9.12
CA LEU A 98 -0.03 -6.04 -9.29
C LEU A 98 -0.33 -5.70 -10.76
N GLY A 99 0.25 -6.42 -11.72
CA GLY A 99 -0.02 -6.20 -13.15
C GLY A 99 0.41 -4.83 -13.68
N LEU A 100 1.52 -4.26 -13.15
CA LEU A 100 1.99 -2.92 -13.49
C LEU A 100 2.62 -2.78 -14.88
N GLY A 101 2.60 -3.84 -15.70
CA GLY A 101 3.24 -3.85 -17.03
C GLY A 101 4.77 -3.94 -16.99
N VAL A 102 5.37 -4.17 -15.82
CA VAL A 102 6.81 -4.33 -15.61
C VAL A 102 7.10 -5.76 -15.16
N ALA A 103 7.74 -6.54 -16.03
CA ALA A 103 8.16 -7.90 -15.68
C ALA A 103 9.29 -7.87 -14.64
N VAL A 104 9.24 -8.79 -13.68
CA VAL A 104 10.28 -8.97 -12.67
C VAL A 104 11.44 -9.75 -13.28
N ASP A 105 12.68 -9.28 -13.11
CA ASP A 105 13.87 -9.99 -13.62
C ASP A 105 14.27 -11.14 -12.68
N TYR A 106 14.15 -10.94 -11.35
CA TYR A 106 14.40 -11.98 -10.34
C TYR A 106 13.35 -11.95 -9.24
N THR A 107 12.88 -13.13 -8.82
CA THR A 107 11.84 -13.25 -7.80
C THR A 107 12.42 -13.63 -6.43
N ILE A 108 12.29 -12.77 -5.44
CA ILE A 108 12.63 -13.01 -4.04
C ILE A 108 11.40 -13.45 -3.23
N PRO A 109 11.58 -14.18 -2.11
CA PRO A 109 10.46 -14.52 -1.22
C PRO A 109 9.76 -13.29 -0.65
N ALA A 110 8.48 -13.42 -0.32
CA ALA A 110 7.76 -12.39 0.43
C ALA A 110 8.45 -12.12 1.78
N ARG A 111 8.38 -10.87 2.24
CA ARG A 111 9.02 -10.41 3.49
C ARG A 111 10.55 -10.61 3.50
N PHE A 112 11.19 -10.59 2.32
CA PHE A 112 12.63 -10.70 2.22
C PHE A 112 13.33 -9.45 2.74
N ILE A 113 12.83 -8.27 2.40
CA ILE A 113 13.40 -6.98 2.81
C ILE A 113 12.84 -6.62 4.19
N PRO A 114 13.70 -6.27 5.19
CA PRO A 114 13.24 -5.86 6.49
C PRO A 114 12.55 -4.48 6.43
N THR A 115 11.34 -4.39 6.95
CA THR A 115 10.52 -3.16 6.94
C THR A 115 10.93 -2.18 8.04
N GLU A 116 11.43 -2.70 9.17
CA GLU A 116 11.82 -1.92 10.36
C GLU A 116 13.25 -1.37 10.28
N GLY A 117 13.88 -1.47 9.12
CA GLY A 117 15.27 -1.10 8.91
C GLY A 117 16.24 -2.27 9.00
N GLY A 118 17.47 -2.04 8.55
CA GLY A 118 18.51 -3.07 8.48
C GLY A 118 19.51 -2.82 7.38
N THR A 119 19.94 -3.87 6.65
CA THR A 119 20.85 -3.74 5.52
C THR A 119 20.47 -4.64 4.37
N LEU A 120 20.75 -4.20 3.15
CA LEU A 120 20.84 -5.03 1.95
C LEU A 120 22.29 -5.09 1.50
N ASP A 121 22.77 -6.28 1.17
CA ASP A 121 24.11 -6.58 0.69
C ASP A 121 24.00 -7.32 -0.63
N TYR A 122 24.60 -6.78 -1.68
CA TYR A 122 24.57 -7.34 -3.02
C TYR A 122 25.97 -7.86 -3.39
N ALA A 123 26.00 -9.05 -3.94
CA ALA A 123 27.19 -9.68 -4.50
C ALA A 123 28.37 -9.66 -3.52
N GLU A 124 28.16 -10.27 -2.35
CA GLU A 124 29.19 -10.53 -1.33
C GLU A 124 29.91 -9.24 -0.87
N GLY A 125 29.16 -8.14 -0.76
CA GLY A 125 29.67 -6.82 -0.32
C GLY A 125 30.10 -5.89 -1.46
N THR A 126 29.86 -6.26 -2.72
CA THR A 126 30.11 -5.38 -3.87
C THR A 126 29.30 -4.08 -3.77
N ASP A 127 28.07 -4.18 -3.26
CA ASP A 127 27.27 -3.04 -2.87
C ASP A 127 26.51 -3.31 -1.59
N ARG A 128 26.47 -2.34 -0.69
CA ARG A 128 25.72 -2.41 0.56
C ARG A 128 24.92 -1.12 0.78
N MET A 129 23.69 -1.29 1.20
CA MET A 129 22.80 -0.19 1.58
C MET A 129 22.28 -0.40 2.99
N THR A 130 22.38 0.61 3.85
CA THR A 130 21.68 0.67 5.13
C THR A 130 20.26 1.16 4.87
N LEU A 131 19.29 0.42 5.38
CA LEU A 131 17.87 0.73 5.27
C LEU A 131 17.39 1.42 6.55
N PRO A 132 16.81 2.61 6.48
CA PRO A 132 15.94 3.12 7.54
C PRO A 132 14.67 2.26 7.62
N PRO A 133 13.79 2.47 8.63
CA PRO A 133 12.43 1.97 8.55
C PRO A 133 11.80 2.38 7.22
N LEU A 134 11.24 1.41 6.49
CA LEU A 134 10.68 1.65 5.16
C LEU A 134 9.30 2.32 5.27
N PRO A 135 8.93 3.23 4.35
CA PRO A 135 7.57 3.71 4.24
C PRO A 135 6.59 2.53 4.06
N ASN A 136 5.47 2.57 4.76
CA ASN A 136 4.46 1.50 4.76
C ASN A 136 3.16 1.89 4.02
N ASP A 137 3.21 2.98 3.28
CA ASP A 137 2.09 3.61 2.58
C ASP A 137 1.67 2.94 1.26
N GLY A 138 2.47 1.98 0.79
CA GLY A 138 2.21 1.24 -0.45
C GLY A 138 2.58 1.94 -1.75
N VAL A 139 3.16 3.16 -1.70
CA VAL A 139 3.53 3.94 -2.91
C VAL A 139 4.88 4.65 -2.82
N THR A 140 5.44 4.79 -1.61
CA THR A 140 6.73 5.43 -1.39
C THR A 140 7.84 4.41 -1.25
N ALA A 141 8.88 4.56 -2.04
CA ALA A 141 10.14 3.83 -1.92
C ALA A 141 11.19 4.70 -1.22
N ILE A 142 12.34 4.13 -0.90
CA ILE A 142 13.52 4.88 -0.52
C ILE A 142 14.57 4.78 -1.63
N ASN A 143 15.29 5.86 -1.84
CA ASN A 143 16.45 5.87 -2.72
C ASN A 143 17.71 5.35 -2.00
N ARG A 144 18.84 5.27 -2.73
CA ARG A 144 20.12 4.82 -2.20
C ARG A 144 20.58 5.53 -0.93
N ASN A 145 20.19 6.79 -0.75
CA ASN A 145 20.56 7.60 0.43
C ASN A 145 19.56 7.45 1.60
N GLY A 146 18.57 6.53 1.48
CA GLY A 146 17.53 6.33 2.47
C GLY A 146 16.42 7.39 2.44
N ALA A 147 16.43 8.32 1.49
CA ALA A 147 15.42 9.36 1.36
C ALA A 147 14.16 8.82 0.66
N PRO A 148 12.95 9.24 1.10
CA PRO A 148 11.69 8.89 0.45
C PRO A 148 11.64 9.40 -1.00
N VAL A 149 11.17 8.56 -1.92
CA VAL A 149 10.97 8.89 -3.33
C VAL A 149 9.74 8.16 -3.87
N THR A 150 9.16 8.65 -4.95
CA THR A 150 8.09 7.93 -5.65
C THR A 150 8.59 6.55 -6.07
N ALA A 151 7.80 5.52 -5.80
CA ALA A 151 8.09 4.15 -6.19
C ALA A 151 8.00 3.98 -7.71
N THR A 152 9.15 3.83 -8.35
CA THR A 152 9.28 3.68 -9.82
C THR A 152 10.07 2.43 -10.16
N PRO A 153 9.46 1.23 -10.06
CA PRO A 153 10.11 -0.02 -10.43
C PRO A 153 10.52 0.01 -11.90
N ARG A 154 11.75 -0.46 -12.18
CA ARG A 154 12.31 -0.51 -13.53
C ARG A 154 13.08 -1.81 -13.72
N ASN A 155 12.80 -2.52 -14.81
CA ASN A 155 13.42 -3.80 -15.13
C ASN A 155 14.54 -3.69 -16.17
N PHE A 156 15.17 -4.83 -16.50
CA PHE A 156 16.27 -4.92 -17.44
C PHE A 156 15.86 -4.54 -18.88
N ALA A 157 14.62 -4.74 -19.26
CA ALA A 157 14.08 -4.30 -20.55
C ALA A 157 13.80 -2.78 -20.62
N ASN A 158 14.11 -2.02 -19.54
CA ASN A 158 13.78 -0.59 -19.37
C ASN A 158 12.27 -0.31 -19.28
N ALA A 159 11.43 -1.32 -19.09
CA ALA A 159 10.05 -1.06 -18.73
C ALA A 159 9.99 -0.43 -17.33
N THR A 160 9.16 0.58 -17.19
CA THR A 160 8.93 1.27 -15.91
C THR A 160 7.48 1.13 -15.51
N GLY A 161 7.23 0.96 -14.21
CA GLY A 161 5.90 1.01 -13.62
C GLY A 161 5.78 2.15 -12.63
N ALA A 162 4.57 2.36 -12.16
CA ALA A 162 4.28 3.21 -11.03
C ALA A 162 3.36 2.44 -10.09
N LEU A 163 3.66 2.47 -8.79
CA LEU A 163 2.70 2.00 -7.80
C LEU A 163 1.62 3.07 -7.68
N ALA A 164 0.43 2.73 -8.13
CA ALA A 164 -0.72 3.61 -7.99
C ALA A 164 -1.21 3.55 -6.53
N ALA A 165 -1.68 4.68 -6.04
CA ALA A 165 -2.45 4.74 -4.83
C ALA A 165 -3.64 3.78 -4.93
N THR A 166 -3.64 2.71 -4.14
CA THR A 166 -4.76 1.77 -4.12
C THR A 166 -5.70 2.17 -2.99
N PRO A 167 -6.88 2.72 -3.30
CA PRO A 167 -7.87 3.02 -2.29
C PRO A 167 -8.33 1.73 -1.60
N VAL A 168 -8.49 1.80 -0.29
CA VAL A 168 -9.10 0.75 0.52
C VAL A 168 -10.59 1.05 0.71
N THR A 169 -11.35 0.03 1.12
CA THR A 169 -12.78 0.19 1.38
C THR A 169 -13.00 0.46 2.87
N SER A 170 -13.60 1.60 3.20
CA SER A 170 -14.21 1.81 4.51
C SER A 170 -15.59 1.15 4.50
N VAL A 171 -15.78 0.16 5.36
CA VAL A 171 -16.99 -0.68 5.46
C VAL A 171 -17.86 -0.17 6.60
N GLU A 172 -19.17 -0.04 6.39
CA GLU A 172 -20.12 0.30 7.43
C GLU A 172 -20.69 -0.93 8.12
N PHE A 173 -20.72 -0.89 9.46
CA PHE A 173 -21.33 -1.86 10.34
C PHE A 173 -22.43 -1.20 11.17
N TYR A 174 -23.40 -2.00 11.59
CA TYR A 174 -24.52 -1.60 12.45
C TYR A 174 -24.68 -2.57 13.61
N ASN A 175 -24.84 -2.04 14.80
CA ASN A 175 -25.19 -2.79 16.01
C ASN A 175 -26.63 -2.49 16.39
N GLN A 176 -27.51 -3.49 16.22
CA GLN A 176 -28.93 -3.33 16.44
C GLN A 176 -29.28 -3.08 17.92
N SER A 177 -28.55 -3.67 18.87
CA SER A 177 -28.83 -3.51 20.31
C SER A 177 -28.50 -2.13 20.82
N LEU A 178 -27.50 -1.47 20.22
CA LEU A 178 -27.08 -0.10 20.56
C LEU A 178 -27.76 0.95 19.65
N ASP A 179 -28.31 0.55 18.50
CA ASP A 179 -28.71 1.44 17.41
C ASP A 179 -27.54 2.35 16.97
N HIS A 180 -26.32 1.75 16.85
CA HIS A 180 -25.10 2.45 16.52
C HIS A 180 -24.51 2.00 15.19
N TYR A 181 -23.92 2.98 14.49
CA TYR A 181 -23.15 2.75 13.26
C TYR A 181 -21.66 2.93 13.52
N PHE A 182 -20.88 2.14 12.81
CA PHE A 182 -19.41 2.20 12.85
C PHE A 182 -18.84 2.01 11.44
N ILE A 183 -17.78 2.73 11.10
CA ILE A 183 -17.05 2.52 9.85
C ILE A 183 -15.61 2.14 10.17
N SER A 184 -15.03 1.26 9.35
CA SER A 184 -13.59 1.03 9.39
C SER A 184 -13.01 0.70 8.01
N ALA A 185 -11.80 1.19 7.76
CA ALA A 185 -10.94 0.82 6.65
C ALA A 185 -9.75 -0.05 7.11
N LEU A 186 -9.63 -0.31 8.42
CA LEU A 186 -8.57 -1.13 9.00
C LEU A 186 -8.94 -2.61 8.91
N ALA A 187 -8.09 -3.40 8.27
CA ALA A 187 -8.34 -4.83 8.07
C ALA A 187 -8.55 -5.60 9.37
N ALA A 188 -7.86 -5.22 10.45
CA ALA A 188 -7.99 -5.86 11.76
C ALA A 188 -9.36 -5.61 12.40
N ASP A 189 -9.92 -4.40 12.27
CA ASP A 189 -11.27 -4.10 12.77
C ASP A 189 -12.31 -4.86 11.96
N ILE A 190 -12.22 -4.81 10.62
CA ILE A 190 -13.15 -5.49 9.71
C ILE A 190 -13.18 -6.99 10.02
N ASP A 191 -12.02 -7.62 10.19
CA ASP A 191 -11.91 -9.03 10.55
C ASP A 191 -12.51 -9.32 11.94
N ALA A 192 -12.30 -8.46 12.93
CA ALA A 192 -12.86 -8.63 14.27
C ALA A 192 -14.40 -8.54 14.28
N LEU A 193 -14.95 -7.64 13.46
CA LEU A 193 -16.41 -7.46 13.32
C LEU A 193 -17.04 -8.60 12.51
N ASP A 194 -16.45 -8.98 11.36
CA ASP A 194 -16.95 -10.04 10.50
C ASP A 194 -16.92 -11.43 11.14
N THR A 195 -15.90 -11.70 11.94
CA THR A 195 -15.75 -13.00 12.67
C THR A 195 -16.53 -13.06 13.97
N GLY A 196 -17.21 -11.96 14.37
CA GLY A 196 -17.97 -11.89 15.61
C GLY A 196 -17.13 -11.82 16.87
N ARG A 197 -15.81 -11.57 16.80
CA ARG A 197 -14.95 -11.28 17.96
C ARG A 197 -15.43 -10.04 18.71
N LEU A 198 -15.96 -9.06 17.96
CA LEU A 198 -16.75 -7.95 18.47
C LEU A 198 -18.22 -8.24 18.17
N ALA A 199 -18.96 -8.76 19.18
CA ALA A 199 -20.32 -9.25 19.01
C ALA A 199 -21.34 -8.12 18.74
N GLY A 200 -22.44 -8.47 18.07
CA GLY A 200 -23.59 -7.58 17.87
C GLY A 200 -23.50 -6.69 16.62
N TRP A 201 -22.40 -6.71 15.90
CA TRP A 201 -22.19 -5.91 14.68
C TRP A 201 -22.45 -6.73 13.42
N THR A 202 -23.12 -6.12 12.45
CA THR A 202 -23.38 -6.69 11.12
C THR A 202 -23.08 -5.65 10.04
N ARG A 203 -22.59 -6.10 8.88
CA ARG A 203 -22.40 -5.19 7.73
C ARG A 203 -23.75 -4.67 7.24
N THR A 204 -23.82 -3.38 6.95
CA THR A 204 -25.01 -2.76 6.34
C THR A 204 -25.08 -2.93 4.83
N GLY A 205 -23.97 -3.33 4.20
CA GLY A 205 -23.79 -3.33 2.75
C GLY A 205 -23.30 -1.99 2.20
N LEU A 206 -23.26 -0.92 3.00
CA LEU A 206 -22.74 0.38 2.60
C LEU A 206 -21.23 0.48 2.84
N SER A 207 -20.57 1.20 1.96
CA SER A 207 -19.13 1.43 2.02
C SER A 207 -18.71 2.56 1.11
N PHE A 208 -17.50 3.09 1.31
CA PHE A 208 -16.89 4.05 0.40
C PHE A 208 -15.37 3.89 0.36
N LYS A 209 -14.72 4.46 -0.67
CA LYS A 209 -13.29 4.34 -0.88
C LYS A 209 -12.53 5.49 -0.21
N VAL A 210 -11.47 5.13 0.50
CA VAL A 210 -10.55 6.03 1.21
C VAL A 210 -9.10 5.63 0.91
N PHE A 211 -8.13 6.42 1.35
CA PHE A 211 -6.72 6.07 1.21
C PHE A 211 -6.16 5.55 2.54
N PRO A 212 -5.30 4.51 2.51
CA PRO A 212 -4.69 3.97 3.73
C PRO A 212 -3.56 4.85 4.29
N SER A 213 -3.03 5.79 3.50
CA SER A 213 -1.95 6.70 3.90
C SER A 213 -2.00 8.02 3.12
N GLU A 214 -1.30 9.05 3.61
CA GLU A 214 -1.14 10.32 2.92
C GLU A 214 -0.49 10.15 1.55
N ALA A 215 0.57 9.37 1.48
CA ALA A 215 1.27 9.11 0.22
C ALA A 215 0.40 8.38 -0.80
N SER A 216 -0.54 7.52 -0.35
CA SER A 216 -1.52 6.87 -1.23
C SER A 216 -2.51 7.84 -1.86
N GLY A 217 -2.88 8.91 -1.16
CA GLY A 217 -3.84 9.92 -1.64
C GLY A 217 -3.18 11.15 -2.26
N GLY A 218 -1.88 11.30 -2.08
CA GLY A 218 -1.13 12.49 -2.48
C GLY A 218 -1.38 13.70 -1.58
N ALA A 219 -0.83 14.85 -1.95
CA ALA A 219 -0.89 16.08 -1.15
C ALA A 219 -2.30 16.66 -0.91
N SER A 220 -3.33 16.07 -1.52
CA SER A 220 -4.72 16.56 -1.42
C SER A 220 -5.56 15.84 -0.36
N VAL A 221 -5.00 14.88 0.35
CA VAL A 221 -5.72 14.13 1.39
C VAL A 221 -5.32 14.56 2.78
N THR A 222 -6.25 14.39 3.73
CA THR A 222 -6.12 14.76 5.13
C THR A 222 -6.33 13.50 5.98
N PRO A 223 -5.56 13.30 7.08
CA PRO A 223 -5.79 12.22 8.01
C PRO A 223 -7.11 12.41 8.76
N VAL A 224 -7.89 11.34 8.86
CA VAL A 224 -9.13 11.26 9.63
C VAL A 224 -8.82 10.53 10.94
N CYS A 225 -8.98 11.23 12.06
CA CYS A 225 -8.79 10.60 13.37
C CYS A 225 -9.99 9.74 13.76
N ARG A 226 -9.77 8.76 14.64
CA ARG A 226 -10.84 8.04 15.33
C ARG A 226 -10.74 8.30 16.81
N ILE A 227 -11.86 8.75 17.38
CA ILE A 227 -12.03 9.09 18.78
C ILE A 227 -13.13 8.22 19.36
N ILE A 228 -12.86 7.55 20.48
CA ILE A 228 -13.88 6.79 21.22
C ILE A 228 -14.71 7.74 22.09
N ILE A 229 -16.02 7.52 22.08
CA ILE A 229 -17.00 8.12 22.97
C ILE A 229 -17.39 7.04 23.98
N PRO A 230 -16.80 7.01 25.20
CA PRO A 230 -17.02 5.91 26.12
C PRO A 230 -18.40 5.99 26.79
N PRO A 231 -18.91 4.89 27.36
CA PRO A 231 -20.06 4.93 28.25
C PRO A 231 -19.84 5.90 29.46
N PRO A 232 -20.88 6.58 29.93
CA PRO A 232 -22.26 6.53 29.51
C PRO A 232 -22.61 7.48 28.34
N HIS A 233 -21.64 8.11 27.70
CA HIS A 233 -21.82 9.15 26.69
C HIS A 233 -22.06 8.63 25.28
N GLY A 234 -21.82 7.31 25.02
CA GLY A 234 -22.01 6.76 23.69
C GLY A 234 -21.74 5.26 23.60
N ASP A 235 -20.57 4.76 23.89
CA ASP A 235 -20.06 3.45 23.44
C ASP A 235 -19.99 3.42 21.90
N SER A 236 -19.40 4.46 21.33
CA SER A 236 -19.37 4.69 19.89
C SER A 236 -18.10 5.46 19.48
N HIS A 237 -18.00 5.80 18.20
CA HIS A 237 -16.83 6.47 17.66
C HIS A 237 -17.20 7.72 16.89
N PHE A 238 -16.34 8.73 16.98
CA PHE A 238 -16.32 9.91 16.15
C PHE A 238 -15.11 9.87 15.23
N PHE A 239 -15.32 10.18 13.95
CA PHE A 239 -14.25 10.31 12.96
C PHE A 239 -14.13 11.77 12.56
N GLY A 240 -13.11 12.44 13.10
CA GLY A 240 -12.81 13.84 12.77
C GLY A 240 -12.10 13.94 11.42
N ARG A 241 -12.60 14.81 10.56
CA ARG A 241 -12.14 14.95 9.16
C ARG A 241 -10.74 15.58 9.00
N SER A 242 -10.20 16.14 10.09
CA SER A 242 -8.88 16.78 10.08
C SER A 242 -8.27 16.79 11.48
N PRO A 243 -6.93 16.95 11.61
CA PRO A 243 -6.27 17.09 12.91
C PRO A 243 -6.84 18.27 13.73
N GLN A 244 -7.27 19.35 13.07
CA GLN A 244 -7.88 20.48 13.75
C GLN A 244 -9.21 20.08 14.39
N GLU A 245 -10.15 19.48 13.63
CA GLU A 245 -11.45 19.05 14.17
C GLU A 245 -11.27 18.02 15.30
N CYS A 246 -10.28 17.12 15.18
CA CYS A 246 -9.95 16.15 16.22
C CYS A 246 -9.53 16.82 17.52
N ASN A 247 -8.61 17.78 17.44
CA ASN A 247 -8.11 18.51 18.61
C ASN A 247 -9.22 19.37 19.26
N GLU A 248 -10.04 20.04 18.46
CA GLU A 248 -11.18 20.83 18.94
C GLU A 248 -12.22 19.93 19.64
N THR A 249 -12.49 18.75 19.10
CA THR A 249 -13.41 17.78 19.69
C THR A 249 -12.90 17.28 21.04
N LEU A 250 -11.64 16.90 21.14
CA LEU A 250 -11.02 16.45 22.40
C LEU A 250 -10.96 17.57 23.45
N ALA A 251 -10.68 18.80 23.03
CA ALA A 251 -10.69 19.95 23.95
C ALA A 251 -12.10 20.25 24.48
N LYS A 252 -13.12 20.10 23.63
CA LYS A 252 -14.53 20.34 24.00
C LYS A 252 -15.12 19.21 24.86
N PHE A 253 -14.69 17.97 24.65
CA PHE A 253 -15.20 16.77 25.29
C PHE A 253 -14.07 15.96 25.95
N PRO A 254 -13.58 16.37 27.14
CA PRO A 254 -12.41 15.77 27.78
C PRO A 254 -12.57 14.29 28.18
N PHE A 255 -13.80 13.76 28.19
CA PHE A 255 -14.08 12.35 28.46
C PHE A 255 -13.81 11.44 27.27
N MET A 256 -13.66 12.00 26.06
CA MET A 256 -13.33 11.27 24.84
C MET A 256 -11.83 11.00 24.76
N THR A 257 -11.45 9.93 24.06
CA THR A 257 -10.02 9.55 23.87
C THR A 257 -9.75 9.26 22.40
N GLN A 258 -8.66 9.81 21.88
CA GLN A 258 -8.22 9.50 20.52
C GLN A 258 -7.58 8.11 20.47
N GLU A 259 -8.13 7.20 19.67
CA GLU A 259 -7.57 5.87 19.44
C GLU A 259 -6.49 5.88 18.37
N THR A 260 -6.68 6.66 17.31
CA THR A 260 -5.68 6.86 16.26
C THR A 260 -5.80 8.25 15.63
N PRO A 261 -4.68 8.91 15.31
CA PRO A 261 -4.68 10.17 14.57
C PRO A 261 -5.02 10.01 13.08
N SER A 262 -4.97 8.77 12.56
CA SER A 262 -5.16 8.48 11.12
C SER A 262 -5.78 7.08 10.92
N ALA A 263 -7.10 6.98 11.06
CA ALA A 263 -7.84 5.76 10.73
C ALA A 263 -7.86 5.49 9.22
N PHE A 264 -7.84 6.54 8.43
CA PHE A 264 -7.68 6.59 6.98
C PHE A 264 -7.39 8.03 6.53
N PHE A 265 -7.14 8.22 5.24
CA PHE A 265 -6.93 9.53 4.62
C PHE A 265 -8.01 9.78 3.56
N ILE A 266 -8.46 11.04 3.46
CA ILE A 266 -9.55 11.41 2.58
C ILE A 266 -9.41 12.87 2.11
N THR A 267 -9.96 13.19 0.94
CA THR A 267 -10.03 14.56 0.44
C THR A 267 -11.12 15.34 1.18
N LEU A 268 -10.86 16.62 1.47
CA LEU A 268 -11.87 17.51 2.08
C LEU A 268 -12.62 18.32 1.00
N PRO A 269 -13.90 18.64 1.23
CA PRO A 269 -14.63 19.55 0.37
C PRO A 269 -14.09 21.00 0.51
N ASN A 270 -14.22 21.76 -0.57
CA ASN A 270 -14.06 23.22 -0.51
C ASN A 270 -15.43 23.86 -0.50
N ALA A 271 -15.79 24.52 0.60
CA ALA A 271 -17.12 25.11 0.83
C ALA A 271 -18.29 24.12 0.55
N GLY A 272 -18.11 22.85 0.90
CA GLY A 272 -19.11 21.81 0.70
C GLY A 272 -19.10 21.15 -0.69
N VAL A 273 -18.18 21.54 -1.58
CA VAL A 273 -18.06 20.99 -2.92
C VAL A 273 -16.87 20.04 -3.00
N CYS A 274 -17.12 18.81 -3.39
CA CYS A 274 -16.08 17.80 -3.64
C CYS A 274 -15.39 18.01 -4.98
N PRO A 275 -14.05 17.83 -5.07
CA PRO A 275 -13.33 17.91 -6.33
C PRO A 275 -13.73 16.76 -7.29
N ALA A 276 -13.49 16.96 -8.57
CA ALA A 276 -13.73 15.95 -9.60
C ALA A 276 -13.05 14.60 -9.25
N GLY A 277 -13.71 13.48 -9.55
CA GLY A 277 -13.22 12.14 -9.24
C GLY A 277 -13.43 11.73 -7.77
N THR A 278 -14.25 12.48 -7.03
CA THR A 278 -14.65 12.13 -5.66
C THR A 278 -16.17 12.23 -5.48
N THR A 279 -16.68 11.55 -4.45
CA THR A 279 -18.11 11.52 -4.07
C THR A 279 -18.28 12.10 -2.67
N PRO A 280 -19.29 12.95 -2.42
CA PRO A 280 -19.59 13.47 -1.10
C PRO A 280 -19.79 12.38 -0.05
N VAL A 281 -19.20 12.56 1.13
CA VAL A 281 -19.50 11.80 2.35
C VAL A 281 -20.26 12.71 3.28
N TYR A 282 -21.38 12.23 3.74
CA TYR A 282 -22.25 12.92 4.69
C TYR A 282 -22.06 12.36 6.08
N ARG A 283 -22.16 13.21 7.10
CA ARG A 283 -22.17 12.83 8.51
C ARG A 283 -23.48 13.25 9.16
N VAL A 284 -24.05 12.33 9.92
CA VAL A 284 -25.22 12.64 10.75
C VAL A 284 -24.94 12.23 12.19
N PHE A 285 -25.40 13.03 13.14
CA PHE A 285 -25.26 12.84 14.57
C PHE A 285 -26.60 12.45 15.20
N SER A 286 -26.63 11.44 16.06
CA SER A 286 -27.85 10.90 16.65
C SER A 286 -28.61 11.88 17.53
N ASN A 287 -27.95 12.91 18.05
CA ASN A 287 -28.49 13.90 18.97
C ASN A 287 -29.14 13.26 20.22
N ARG A 288 -28.60 12.11 20.65
CA ARG A 288 -29.02 11.37 21.84
C ARG A 288 -27.96 11.47 22.94
N ILE A 289 -28.30 11.09 24.19
CA ILE A 289 -27.36 11.01 25.28
C ILE A 289 -26.26 9.99 24.96
N ASP A 290 -26.63 8.84 24.37
CA ASP A 290 -25.73 7.84 23.81
C ASP A 290 -25.29 8.26 22.39
N ALA A 291 -24.38 9.18 22.31
CA ALA A 291 -23.95 9.83 21.07
C ALA A 291 -23.43 8.80 20.05
N ASN A 292 -23.91 8.88 18.81
CA ASN A 292 -23.38 8.11 17.69
C ASN A 292 -23.37 8.96 16.41
N HIS A 293 -22.38 8.73 15.55
CA HIS A 293 -22.29 9.35 14.23
C HIS A 293 -22.35 8.27 13.14
N ARG A 294 -23.07 8.60 12.06
CA ARG A 294 -23.08 7.75 10.86
C ARG A 294 -22.47 8.51 9.68
N TYR A 295 -21.68 7.79 8.88
CA TYR A 295 -20.99 8.32 7.69
C TYR A 295 -21.45 7.55 6.47
N THR A 296 -21.91 8.25 5.42
CA THR A 296 -22.44 7.60 4.21
C THR A 296 -22.23 8.46 2.98
N ILE A 297 -22.07 7.83 1.81
CA ILE A 297 -22.10 8.50 0.50
C ILE A 297 -23.51 8.58 -0.09
N ASP A 298 -24.47 7.91 0.52
CA ASP A 298 -25.87 7.89 0.06
C ASP A 298 -26.65 9.04 0.69
N ARG A 299 -27.03 10.02 -0.14
CA ARG A 299 -27.83 11.17 0.26
C ARG A 299 -29.20 10.77 0.81
N ASN A 300 -29.83 9.71 0.25
CA ASN A 300 -31.14 9.26 0.73
C ASN A 300 -31.04 8.70 2.14
N VAL A 301 -29.96 7.97 2.45
CA VAL A 301 -29.68 7.50 3.82
C VAL A 301 -29.52 8.68 4.78
N ARG A 302 -28.74 9.71 4.42
CA ARG A 302 -28.61 10.95 5.21
C ARG A 302 -29.98 11.58 5.49
N ASP A 303 -30.79 11.75 4.44
CA ASP A 303 -32.09 12.42 4.54
C ASP A 303 -33.08 11.60 5.37
N GLN A 304 -33.08 10.27 5.26
CA GLN A 304 -33.88 9.37 6.10
C GLN A 304 -33.46 9.45 7.58
N MET A 305 -32.15 9.56 7.87
CA MET A 305 -31.67 9.73 9.25
C MET A 305 -32.12 11.10 9.81
N ALA A 306 -32.03 12.15 9.01
CA ALA A 306 -32.51 13.48 9.39
C ALA A 306 -34.01 13.47 9.69
N ALA A 307 -34.81 12.78 8.89
CA ALA A 307 -36.24 12.61 9.14
C ALA A 307 -36.55 11.84 10.45
N ARG A 308 -35.57 11.06 10.96
CA ARG A 308 -35.65 10.40 12.29
C ARG A 308 -35.14 11.26 13.44
N GLY A 309 -34.77 12.52 13.19
CA GLY A 309 -34.30 13.45 14.22
C GLY A 309 -32.78 13.52 14.40
N TRP A 310 -32.00 12.88 13.51
CA TRP A 310 -30.55 13.05 13.50
C TRP A 310 -30.16 14.42 12.93
N THR A 311 -29.11 15.00 13.46
CA THR A 311 -28.59 16.28 12.99
C THR A 311 -27.60 16.07 11.84
N ILE A 312 -27.81 16.75 10.72
CA ILE A 312 -26.89 16.74 9.58
C ILE A 312 -25.73 17.69 9.91
N GLU A 313 -24.50 17.24 9.68
CA GLU A 313 -23.25 17.99 9.91
C GLU A 313 -22.43 18.05 8.63
N GLY A 314 -21.73 19.19 8.40
CA GLY A 314 -20.86 19.39 7.24
C GLY A 314 -20.88 20.79 6.69
N ASP A 315 -20.19 20.99 5.57
CA ASP A 315 -20.01 22.30 4.93
C ASP A 315 -20.95 22.47 3.73
N GLY A 316 -21.29 23.73 3.46
CA GLY A 316 -22.10 24.12 2.31
C GLY A 316 -23.57 23.69 2.41
N PRO A 317 -24.37 23.93 1.35
CA PRO A 317 -25.81 23.68 1.36
C PRO A 317 -26.16 22.20 1.46
N ASP A 318 -25.26 21.32 1.02
CA ASP A 318 -25.45 19.87 1.07
C ASP A 318 -24.83 19.22 2.32
N ALA A 319 -24.18 20.00 3.19
CA ALA A 319 -23.53 19.57 4.43
C ALA A 319 -22.57 18.40 4.19
N VAL A 320 -21.59 18.59 3.32
CA VAL A 320 -20.58 17.59 2.97
C VAL A 320 -19.43 17.65 3.98
N VAL A 321 -19.07 16.53 4.58
CA VAL A 321 -17.99 16.46 5.57
C VAL A 321 -16.65 16.05 4.98
N MET A 322 -16.66 15.12 4.04
CA MET A 322 -15.48 14.56 3.38
C MET A 322 -15.82 14.17 1.93
N CYS A 323 -14.80 13.79 1.13
CA CYS A 323 -14.96 13.40 -0.27
C CYS A 323 -14.26 12.06 -0.52
N ALA A 324 -15.03 11.00 -0.67
CA ALA A 324 -14.54 9.66 -0.97
C ALA A 324 -14.01 9.58 -2.41
N THR A 325 -12.90 8.89 -2.64
CA THR A 325 -12.38 8.70 -3.99
C THR A 325 -13.27 7.73 -4.80
N THR A 326 -13.44 8.02 -6.11
CA THR A 326 -14.11 7.12 -7.05
C THR A 326 -13.11 6.24 -7.81
N ALA A 327 -11.81 6.36 -7.54
CA ALA A 327 -10.79 5.54 -8.18
C ALA A 327 -11.11 4.05 -7.99
N ALA A 328 -11.27 3.33 -9.11
CA ALA A 328 -11.40 1.89 -9.09
C ALA A 328 -10.06 1.26 -8.65
N ALA A 329 -10.11 0.19 -7.86
CA ALA A 329 -8.93 -0.66 -7.72
C ALA A 329 -8.51 -1.13 -9.14
N PRO A 330 -7.20 -1.26 -9.44
CA PRO A 330 -6.77 -1.79 -10.71
C PRO A 330 -7.48 -3.12 -10.95
N THR A 331 -8.23 -3.21 -12.03
CA THR A 331 -8.89 -4.44 -12.43
C THR A 331 -7.80 -5.46 -12.75
N SER A 332 -7.61 -6.46 -11.89
CA SER A 332 -6.92 -7.67 -12.30
C SER A 332 -7.71 -8.22 -13.49
N SER A 333 -7.06 -8.34 -14.64
CA SER A 333 -7.66 -8.96 -15.82
C SER A 333 -8.16 -10.34 -15.42
N ALA A 334 -9.48 -10.49 -15.27
CA ALA A 334 -10.10 -11.74 -14.94
C ALA A 334 -9.80 -12.73 -16.07
N VAL A 335 -9.13 -13.82 -15.72
CA VAL A 335 -9.18 -15.04 -16.51
C VAL A 335 -10.66 -15.40 -16.67
N SER A 336 -11.13 -15.37 -17.90
CA SER A 336 -12.50 -15.73 -18.25
C SER A 336 -12.77 -17.17 -17.83
N SER A 337 -13.53 -17.35 -16.76
CA SER A 337 -14.19 -18.61 -16.44
C SER A 337 -15.64 -18.53 -16.92
N SER A 338 -15.97 -19.49 -17.76
CA SER A 338 -17.26 -19.75 -18.37
C SER A 338 -18.46 -19.59 -17.44
N SER A 339 -19.50 -19.01 -18.04
CA SER A 339 -20.88 -18.89 -17.58
C SER A 339 -21.41 -20.08 -16.77
N GLN A 340 -21.84 -19.82 -15.53
CA GLN A 340 -22.95 -20.53 -14.94
C GLN A 340 -23.96 -19.49 -14.41
N ASN A 341 -25.22 -19.62 -14.86
CA ASN A 341 -26.34 -18.79 -14.45
C ASN A 341 -26.56 -18.89 -12.95
N PRO A 342 -26.83 -17.76 -12.25
CA PRO A 342 -27.27 -17.80 -10.87
C PRO A 342 -28.72 -18.28 -10.78
N PRO A 343 -29.09 -19.00 -9.72
CA PRO A 343 -30.49 -19.41 -9.48
C PRO A 343 -31.36 -18.20 -9.14
N THR A 344 -32.55 -18.15 -9.74
CA THR A 344 -33.62 -17.19 -9.45
C THR A 344 -34.06 -17.30 -8.00
N MET A 345 -34.00 -16.20 -7.25
CA MET A 345 -34.59 -16.09 -5.91
C MET A 345 -36.11 -15.90 -6.03
N PRO A 346 -36.92 -16.53 -5.16
CA PRO A 346 -38.36 -16.31 -5.11
C PRO A 346 -38.66 -14.94 -4.48
N GLY A 347 -39.69 -14.26 -5.03
CA GLY A 347 -40.13 -12.94 -4.61
C GLY A 347 -40.61 -12.92 -3.16
N TYR A 348 -40.23 -11.91 -2.44
CA TYR A 348 -40.79 -11.54 -1.14
C TYR A 348 -42.04 -10.71 -1.38
N GLY A 349 -43.21 -11.29 -1.01
CA GLY A 349 -44.48 -10.60 -0.97
C GLY A 349 -44.56 -9.60 0.17
N ASP A 350 -45.24 -8.50 -0.13
CA ASP A 350 -45.70 -7.49 0.83
C ASP A 350 -46.61 -8.14 1.88
N ASP A 351 -46.19 -8.14 3.15
CA ASP A 351 -47.09 -8.22 4.30
C ASP A 351 -46.41 -7.62 5.53
N MET A 352 -46.75 -6.37 5.83
CA MET A 352 -46.52 -5.78 7.15
C MET A 352 -47.87 -5.57 7.84
N PRO A 353 -48.10 -6.09 9.04
CA PRO A 353 -49.24 -5.68 9.86
C PRO A 353 -48.98 -4.35 10.55
N ARG A 354 -50.04 -3.58 10.73
CA ARG A 354 -50.14 -2.25 11.32
C ARG A 354 -49.84 -2.23 12.83
#